data_54889868d88f77413614deb30cdaa00e
#
_entry.id   54889868d88f77413614deb30cdaa00e
#
_cell.length_a   1.000
_cell.length_b   1.000
_cell.length_c   1.000
_cell.angle_alpha   90.00
_cell.angle_beta   90.00
_cell.angle_gamma   90.00
#
_symmetry.space_group_name_H-M   'P 1'
#
loop_
_entity.id
_entity.type
_entity.pdbx_description
1 polymer ?
#
loop_
_entity_poly.entity_id
_entity_poly.type
_entity_poly.pdbx_seq_one_letter_code
_entity_poly.pdbx_strand_id
1 'polypeptide(L)'
;CLDYDAQKLADWFDYFHASPDKKSVAKEDSRFTINAYAKYLKFLAELESSFGGVIGEMLKGFAESLAEMGLCYEDVFVRRFVAALLAKPFVILTGLSGSGKTKLAEAFTRWLCGNDPNRCKLVAVGADWTNSEKLLGYPNALKLSEKKYVMPDTGVLKLLIEASKKENSKKPFFLILDEMNLSHVERYFADFLSTMESVDGEIHLYDGADID
;
A
#
# COMPACT_ATOMS: atom_id res chain seq x y z
N CYS A 1 -2.30 -18.11 -17.69
CA CYS A 1 -3.03 -17.65 -16.48
C CYS A 1 -2.62 -18.57 -15.35
N LEU A 2 -1.69 -18.14 -14.53
CA LEU A 2 -1.40 -18.80 -13.27
C LEU A 2 -2.52 -18.39 -12.32
N ASP A 3 -3.43 -19.32 -12.01
CA ASP A 3 -4.28 -19.25 -10.83
C ASP A 3 -3.34 -19.25 -9.60
N TYR A 4 -2.80 -18.08 -9.33
CA TYR A 4 -2.07 -17.87 -8.09
C TYR A 4 -3.11 -17.96 -6.98
N ASP A 5 -2.98 -18.98 -6.15
CA ASP A 5 -3.90 -19.29 -5.08
C ASP A 5 -3.98 -18.07 -4.13
N ALA A 6 -5.00 -17.22 -4.36
CA ALA A 6 -5.27 -16.03 -3.58
C ALA A 6 -5.39 -16.38 -2.08
N GLN A 7 -5.71 -17.65 -1.77
CA GLN A 7 -5.76 -18.16 -0.41
C GLN A 7 -4.37 -18.25 0.22
N LYS A 8 -3.34 -18.70 -0.50
CA LYS A 8 -1.95 -18.75 0.01
C LYS A 8 -1.37 -17.36 0.28
N LEU A 9 -1.74 -16.38 -0.56
CA LEU A 9 -1.36 -14.98 -0.33
C LEU A 9 -2.07 -14.41 0.89
N ALA A 10 -3.35 -14.72 1.08
CA ALA A 10 -4.13 -14.29 2.24
C ALA A 10 -3.62 -14.94 3.54
N ASP A 11 -3.39 -16.24 3.55
CA ASP A 11 -2.84 -16.97 4.70
C ASP A 11 -1.45 -16.43 5.10
N TRP A 12 -0.70 -15.97 4.11
CA TRP A 12 0.58 -15.34 4.30
C TRP A 12 0.45 -13.90 4.86
N PHE A 13 -0.48 -13.08 4.37
CA PHE A 13 -0.81 -11.77 4.95
C PHE A 13 -1.26 -11.90 6.41
N ASP A 14 -2.13 -12.86 6.71
CA ASP A 14 -2.64 -13.12 8.06
C ASP A 14 -1.52 -13.57 9.02
N TYR A 15 -0.59 -14.40 8.57
CA TYR A 15 0.59 -14.81 9.35
C TYR A 15 1.48 -13.60 9.70
N PHE A 16 1.68 -12.69 8.76
CA PHE A 16 2.52 -11.51 8.95
C PHE A 16 1.91 -10.49 9.91
N HIS A 17 0.59 -10.34 9.89
CA HIS A 17 -0.10 -9.41 10.79
C HIS A 17 -0.39 -9.98 12.18
N ALA A 18 -0.34 -11.31 12.35
CA ALA A 18 -0.57 -12.00 13.62
C ALA A 18 0.68 -12.14 14.51
N SER A 19 1.87 -11.70 14.07
CA SER A 19 3.10 -11.87 14.84
C SER A 19 3.15 -10.98 16.09
N PRO A 20 3.38 -11.55 17.29
CA PRO A 20 3.23 -10.84 18.57
C PRO A 20 4.32 -9.82 18.91
N ASP A 21 5.37 -9.68 18.11
CA ASP A 21 6.55 -8.85 18.42
C ASP A 21 6.39 -7.34 18.13
N LYS A 22 5.19 -6.85 17.84
CA LYS A 22 4.94 -5.43 17.58
C LYS A 22 5.07 -4.50 18.80
N LYS A 23 5.27 -5.03 20.02
CA LYS A 23 5.22 -4.22 21.25
C LYS A 23 6.54 -3.58 21.71
N SER A 24 7.68 -3.79 21.03
CA SER A 24 8.99 -3.39 21.60
C SER A 24 9.81 -2.37 20.79
N VAL A 25 9.27 -1.73 19.77
CA VAL A 25 10.04 -0.83 18.89
C VAL A 25 9.74 0.67 19.11
N ALA A 26 9.19 1.03 20.26
CA ALA A 26 9.07 2.43 20.66
C ALA A 26 10.08 2.70 21.78
N LYS A 27 11.29 3.08 21.44
CA LYS A 27 12.22 3.99 22.10
C LYS A 27 13.69 3.64 21.84
N GLU A 28 14.41 4.68 21.44
CA GLU A 28 15.86 4.92 21.46
C GLU A 28 16.66 4.88 20.17
N ASP A 29 16.98 6.13 19.77
CA ASP A 29 18.24 6.67 19.26
C ASP A 29 18.97 6.06 18.04
N SER A 30 19.66 6.92 17.34
CA SER A 30 20.54 6.82 16.16
C SER A 30 21.38 5.54 15.92
N ARG A 31 21.38 4.57 16.82
CA ARG A 31 21.80 3.17 16.61
C ARG A 31 20.79 2.37 15.77
N PHE A 32 19.66 2.97 15.49
CA PHE A 32 18.48 2.35 14.85
C PHE A 32 18.75 1.88 13.43
N THR A 33 19.59 2.57 12.68
CA THR A 33 19.78 2.29 11.25
C THR A 33 20.56 1.00 11.00
N ILE A 34 21.61 0.72 11.77
CA ILE A 34 22.42 -0.50 11.60
C ILE A 34 21.71 -1.72 12.17
N ASN A 35 21.06 -1.59 13.33
CA ASN A 35 20.28 -2.68 13.93
C ASN A 35 18.99 -2.99 13.16
N ALA A 36 18.34 -1.98 12.58
CA ALA A 36 17.18 -2.18 11.71
C ALA A 36 17.58 -2.92 10.42
N TYR A 37 18.72 -2.58 9.84
CA TYR A 37 19.24 -3.26 8.64
C TYR A 37 19.67 -4.70 8.95
N ALA A 38 20.33 -4.96 10.08
CA ALA A 38 20.70 -6.31 10.49
C ALA A 38 19.47 -7.17 10.83
N LYS A 39 18.45 -6.61 11.49
CA LYS A 39 17.15 -7.29 11.71
C LYS A 39 16.42 -7.55 10.38
N TYR A 40 16.48 -6.62 9.46
CA TYR A 40 15.92 -6.77 8.11
C TYR A 40 16.61 -7.89 7.32
N LEU A 41 17.93 -7.98 7.35
CA LEU A 41 18.67 -9.07 6.69
C LEU A 41 18.39 -10.43 7.36
N LYS A 42 18.29 -10.46 8.69
CA LYS A 42 17.91 -11.68 9.42
C LYS A 42 16.48 -12.09 9.07
N PHE A 43 15.57 -11.16 9.03
CA PHE A 43 14.20 -11.37 8.59
C PHE A 43 14.12 -11.90 7.14
N LEU A 44 14.89 -11.35 6.20
CA LEU A 44 14.97 -11.89 4.83
C LEU A 44 15.51 -13.32 4.82
N ALA A 45 16.53 -13.63 5.63
CA ALA A 45 17.08 -14.98 5.73
C ALA A 45 16.08 -15.97 6.38
N GLU A 46 15.31 -15.55 7.36
CA GLU A 46 14.24 -16.34 7.97
C GLU A 46 13.07 -16.55 6.98
N LEU A 47 12.72 -15.54 6.19
CA LEU A 47 11.77 -15.66 5.09
C LEU A 47 12.27 -16.65 4.02
N GLU A 48 13.52 -16.56 3.62
CA GLU A 48 14.12 -17.51 2.66
C GLU A 48 14.14 -18.94 3.20
N SER A 49 14.40 -19.13 4.48
CA SER A 49 14.46 -20.47 5.09
C SER A 49 13.06 -21.08 5.33
N SER A 50 12.08 -20.27 5.69
CA SER A 50 10.72 -20.74 6.05
C SER A 50 9.76 -20.75 4.87
N PHE A 51 9.95 -19.86 3.90
CA PHE A 51 9.05 -19.64 2.75
C PHE A 51 9.79 -19.60 1.41
N GLY A 52 11.06 -20.00 1.37
CA GLY A 52 11.93 -19.86 0.18
C GLY A 52 11.30 -20.39 -1.11
N GLY A 53 10.50 -21.45 -1.03
CA GLY A 53 9.74 -21.94 -2.17
C GLY A 53 8.68 -20.95 -2.65
N VAL A 54 7.81 -20.48 -1.76
CA VAL A 54 6.65 -19.63 -2.12
C VAL A 54 7.10 -18.24 -2.53
N ILE A 55 8.01 -17.63 -1.77
CA ILE A 55 8.54 -16.30 -2.09
C ILE A 55 9.41 -16.36 -3.35
N GLY A 56 10.18 -17.42 -3.52
CA GLY A 56 10.96 -17.65 -4.73
C GLY A 56 10.10 -17.76 -5.99
N GLU A 57 9.02 -18.52 -5.92
CA GLU A 57 8.03 -18.61 -7.01
C GLU A 57 7.32 -17.27 -7.27
N MET A 58 6.96 -16.55 -6.22
CA MET A 58 6.36 -15.23 -6.30
C MET A 58 7.30 -14.21 -6.97
N LEU A 59 8.56 -14.16 -6.54
CA LEU A 59 9.56 -13.28 -7.14
C LEU A 59 9.83 -13.64 -8.61
N LYS A 60 9.90 -14.93 -8.92
CA LYS A 60 10.04 -15.41 -10.29
C LYS A 60 8.86 -15.00 -11.16
N GLY A 61 7.63 -15.25 -10.71
CA GLY A 61 6.41 -14.85 -11.43
C GLY A 61 6.31 -13.35 -11.66
N PHE A 62 6.71 -12.54 -10.67
CA PHE A 62 6.74 -11.09 -10.84
C PHE A 62 7.84 -10.66 -11.81
N ALA A 63 9.04 -11.25 -11.76
CA ALA A 63 10.13 -10.97 -12.70
C ALA A 63 9.73 -11.33 -14.14
N GLU A 64 9.05 -12.46 -14.36
CA GLU A 64 8.51 -12.85 -15.66
C GLU A 64 7.48 -11.82 -16.16
N SER A 65 6.57 -11.37 -15.29
CA SER A 65 5.59 -10.32 -15.61
C SER A 65 6.24 -8.99 -15.97
N LEU A 66 7.32 -8.59 -15.29
CA LEU A 66 8.10 -7.41 -15.64
C LEU A 66 8.73 -7.54 -17.04
N ALA A 67 9.30 -8.68 -17.34
CA ALA A 67 9.91 -8.97 -18.66
C ALA A 67 8.86 -8.93 -19.78
N GLU A 68 7.68 -9.49 -19.59
CA GLU A 68 6.56 -9.42 -20.54
C GLU A 68 6.11 -7.97 -20.82
N MET A 69 6.22 -7.10 -19.83
CA MET A 69 5.93 -5.67 -19.99
C MET A 69 7.11 -4.85 -20.54
N GLY A 70 8.22 -5.51 -20.89
CA GLY A 70 9.43 -4.83 -21.38
C GLY A 70 10.15 -4.02 -20.30
N LEU A 71 9.92 -4.32 -19.03
CA LEU A 71 10.54 -3.64 -17.90
C LEU A 71 11.74 -4.49 -17.40
N CYS A 72 12.89 -3.85 -17.29
CA CYS A 72 14.11 -4.49 -16.82
C CYS A 72 14.60 -3.80 -15.56
N TYR A 73 14.63 -4.53 -14.45
CA TYR A 73 15.18 -4.09 -13.18
C TYR A 73 16.19 -5.11 -12.66
N GLU A 74 17.14 -4.65 -11.87
CA GLU A 74 18.06 -5.55 -11.18
C GLU A 74 17.29 -6.47 -10.21
N ASP A 75 17.62 -7.76 -10.19
CA ASP A 75 16.97 -8.77 -9.35
C ASP A 75 16.98 -8.37 -7.86
N VAL A 76 18.10 -7.83 -7.38
CA VAL A 76 18.25 -7.33 -6.01
C VAL A 76 17.26 -6.21 -5.70
N PHE A 77 16.99 -5.32 -6.67
CA PHE A 77 16.04 -4.24 -6.50
C PHE A 77 14.60 -4.76 -6.42
N VAL A 78 14.23 -5.69 -7.29
CA VAL A 78 12.90 -6.33 -7.27
C VAL A 78 12.66 -7.05 -5.95
N ARG A 79 13.65 -7.83 -5.47
CA ARG A 79 13.59 -8.51 -4.17
C ARG A 79 13.40 -7.53 -3.01
N ARG A 80 14.15 -6.43 -2.99
CA ARG A 80 14.04 -5.39 -1.97
C ARG A 80 12.67 -4.70 -1.99
N PHE A 81 12.15 -4.42 -3.16
CA PHE A 81 10.83 -3.82 -3.33
C PHE A 81 9.72 -4.73 -2.77
N VAL A 82 9.72 -5.98 -3.16
CA VAL A 82 8.75 -6.97 -2.67
C VAL A 82 8.91 -7.14 -1.17
N ALA A 83 10.12 -7.33 -0.65
CA ALA A 83 10.37 -7.48 0.78
C ALA A 83 9.93 -6.27 1.60
N ALA A 84 10.07 -5.05 1.06
CA ALA A 84 9.59 -3.83 1.72
C ALA A 84 8.06 -3.81 1.86
N LEU A 85 7.34 -4.18 0.79
CA LEU A 85 5.88 -4.29 0.82
C LEU A 85 5.39 -5.38 1.78
N LEU A 86 6.14 -6.47 1.89
CA LEU A 86 5.87 -7.56 2.82
C LEU A 86 6.09 -7.14 4.27
N ALA A 87 7.10 -6.30 4.52
CA ALA A 87 7.42 -5.80 5.86
C ALA A 87 6.44 -4.71 6.35
N LYS A 88 5.98 -3.86 5.42
CA LYS A 88 4.99 -2.80 5.70
C LYS A 88 4.11 -2.58 4.48
N PRO A 89 2.79 -2.39 4.66
CA PRO A 89 1.86 -2.11 3.57
C PRO A 89 1.99 -0.67 2.99
N PHE A 90 3.15 -0.06 3.14
CA PHE A 90 3.47 1.28 2.67
C PHE A 90 4.93 1.36 2.26
N VAL A 91 5.20 1.75 1.01
CA VAL A 91 6.55 1.90 0.44
C VAL A 91 6.66 3.21 -0.32
N ILE A 92 7.74 3.94 -0.08
CA ILE A 92 8.08 5.16 -0.83
C ILE A 92 9.16 4.81 -1.85
N LEU A 93 8.84 5.02 -3.13
CA LEU A 93 9.80 4.88 -4.23
C LEU A 93 10.42 6.24 -4.54
N THR A 94 11.71 6.38 -4.30
CA THR A 94 12.47 7.60 -4.59
C THR A 94 13.45 7.37 -5.73
N GLY A 95 13.82 8.43 -6.44
CA GLY A 95 14.80 8.36 -7.52
C GLY A 95 14.51 9.39 -8.63
N LEU A 96 15.39 9.43 -9.61
CA LEU A 96 15.30 10.36 -10.73
C LEU A 96 13.99 10.21 -11.52
N SER A 97 13.52 11.29 -12.12
CA SER A 97 12.38 11.23 -13.05
C SER A 97 12.72 10.29 -14.21
N GLY A 98 11.72 9.55 -14.67
CA GLY A 98 11.92 8.57 -15.75
C GLY A 98 12.62 7.27 -15.36
N SER A 99 12.98 7.05 -14.08
CA SER A 99 13.63 5.80 -13.62
C SER A 99 12.69 4.58 -13.50
N GLY A 100 11.43 4.71 -13.92
CA GLY A 100 10.48 3.60 -13.93
C GLY A 100 9.72 3.34 -12.63
N LYS A 101 9.83 4.22 -11.60
CA LYS A 101 9.17 4.02 -10.29
C LYS A 101 7.68 3.71 -10.40
N THR A 102 6.94 4.56 -11.09
CA THR A 102 5.50 4.39 -11.30
C THR A 102 5.20 3.12 -12.07
N LYS A 103 6.01 2.80 -13.10
CA LYS A 103 5.87 1.58 -13.90
C LYS A 103 6.08 0.31 -13.07
N LEU A 104 7.04 0.31 -12.15
CA LEU A 104 7.25 -0.81 -11.23
C LEU A 104 6.02 -1.04 -10.35
N ALA A 105 5.50 0.05 -9.74
CA ALA A 105 4.32 -0.03 -8.89
C ALA A 105 3.07 -0.49 -9.67
N GLU A 106 2.84 0.05 -10.87
CA GLU A 106 1.76 -0.39 -11.75
C GLU A 106 1.89 -1.86 -12.16
N ALA A 107 3.11 -2.29 -12.52
CA ALA A 107 3.38 -3.68 -12.90
C ALA A 107 3.09 -4.65 -11.75
N PHE A 108 3.54 -4.31 -10.53
CA PHE A 108 3.31 -5.12 -9.34
C PHE A 108 1.81 -5.24 -9.01
N THR A 109 1.11 -4.12 -9.01
CA THR A 109 -0.32 -4.11 -8.70
C THR A 109 -1.14 -4.85 -9.76
N ARG A 110 -0.79 -4.68 -11.04
CA ARG A 110 -1.41 -5.41 -12.15
C ARG A 110 -1.20 -6.91 -12.04
N TRP A 111 0.02 -7.31 -11.71
CA TRP A 111 0.36 -8.71 -11.53
C TRP A 111 -0.45 -9.36 -10.39
N LEU A 112 -0.54 -8.69 -9.22
CA LEU A 112 -1.28 -9.21 -8.06
C LEU A 112 -2.80 -9.12 -8.19
N CYS A 113 -3.32 -8.07 -8.83
CA CYS A 113 -4.77 -7.85 -8.95
C CYS A 113 -5.39 -8.44 -10.22
N GLY A 114 -4.59 -8.99 -11.14
CA GLY A 114 -5.09 -9.55 -12.40
C GLY A 114 -5.82 -8.51 -13.27
N ASN A 115 -5.34 -7.26 -13.29
CA ASN A 115 -5.95 -6.12 -13.99
C ASN A 115 -7.34 -5.69 -13.46
N ASP A 116 -7.72 -6.06 -12.24
CA ASP A 116 -8.98 -5.59 -11.66
C ASP A 116 -8.90 -4.09 -11.29
N PRO A 117 -9.60 -3.18 -11.99
CA PRO A 117 -9.51 -1.75 -11.78
C PRO A 117 -10.11 -1.30 -10.44
N ASN A 118 -10.89 -2.16 -9.78
CA ASN A 118 -11.50 -1.86 -8.49
C ASN A 118 -10.53 -2.11 -7.33
N ARG A 119 -9.44 -2.85 -7.56
CA ARG A 119 -8.46 -3.17 -6.53
C ARG A 119 -7.16 -2.37 -6.61
N CYS A 120 -7.00 -1.58 -7.66
CA CYS A 120 -5.83 -0.74 -7.83
C CYS A 120 -6.23 0.66 -8.31
N LYS A 121 -5.66 1.67 -7.69
CA LYS A 121 -5.87 3.07 -8.08
C LYS A 121 -4.53 3.79 -8.17
N LEU A 122 -4.24 4.36 -9.33
CA LEU A 122 -3.15 5.31 -9.54
C LEU A 122 -3.74 6.72 -9.52
N VAL A 123 -3.17 7.57 -8.69
CA VAL A 123 -3.60 8.97 -8.52
C VAL A 123 -2.38 9.87 -8.57
N ALA A 124 -2.37 10.80 -9.50
CA ALA A 124 -1.38 11.86 -9.56
C ALA A 124 -1.74 12.96 -8.53
N VAL A 125 -0.80 13.28 -7.66
CA VAL A 125 -0.98 14.35 -6.68
C VAL A 125 -0.90 15.70 -7.38
N GLY A 126 -1.89 16.56 -7.12
CA GLY A 126 -1.91 17.93 -7.63
C GLY A 126 -1.14 18.89 -6.72
N ALA A 127 -0.51 19.90 -7.33
CA ALA A 127 0.19 20.94 -6.57
C ALA A 127 -0.73 21.81 -5.69
N ASP A 128 -2.03 21.75 -5.94
CA ASP A 128 -3.10 22.44 -5.19
C ASP A 128 -3.63 21.66 -3.99
N TRP A 129 -3.09 20.49 -3.68
CA TRP A 129 -3.59 19.66 -2.58
C TRP A 129 -3.12 20.22 -1.23
N THR A 130 -4.05 20.79 -0.48
CA THR A 130 -3.78 21.43 0.81
C THR A 130 -4.34 20.66 2.01
N ASN A 131 -5.21 19.68 1.76
CA ASN A 131 -5.86 18.84 2.77
C ASN A 131 -6.23 17.47 2.18
N SER A 132 -6.83 16.59 2.98
CA SER A 132 -7.22 15.23 2.59
C SER A 132 -8.49 15.14 1.71
N GLU A 133 -9.16 16.24 1.41
CA GLU A 133 -10.44 16.24 0.68
C GLU A 133 -10.36 15.58 -0.71
N LYS A 134 -9.21 15.72 -1.39
CA LYS A 134 -9.00 15.07 -2.69
C LYS A 134 -8.88 13.54 -2.61
N LEU A 135 -8.56 13.01 -1.43
CA LEU A 135 -8.45 11.57 -1.18
C LEU A 135 -9.70 11.01 -0.52
N LEU A 136 -10.18 11.69 0.51
CA LEU A 136 -11.25 11.22 1.39
C LEU A 136 -12.59 11.87 1.10
N GLY A 137 -12.64 13.06 0.46
CA GLY A 137 -13.85 13.85 0.32
C GLY A 137 -14.12 14.73 1.52
N TYR A 138 -15.34 15.29 1.61
CA TYR A 138 -15.72 16.19 2.71
C TYR A 138 -17.24 16.19 2.95
N PRO A 139 -17.68 16.49 4.18
CA PRO A 139 -19.10 16.65 4.50
C PRO A 139 -19.66 17.90 3.84
N ASN A 140 -20.84 17.80 3.22
CA ASN A 140 -21.50 18.92 2.55
C ASN A 140 -22.45 19.63 3.51
N ALA A 141 -21.96 20.69 4.15
CA ALA A 141 -22.75 21.47 5.10
C ALA A 141 -23.88 22.32 4.47
N LEU A 142 -23.85 22.54 3.15
CA LEU A 142 -24.77 23.45 2.45
C LEU A 142 -26.01 22.77 1.86
N LYS A 143 -26.01 21.46 1.71
CA LYS A 143 -27.13 20.69 1.15
C LYS A 143 -27.82 19.88 2.23
N LEU A 144 -28.88 20.45 2.79
CA LEU A 144 -29.76 19.82 3.79
C LEU A 144 -30.61 18.66 3.21
N SER A 145 -30.55 18.33 1.93
CA SER A 145 -31.56 17.47 1.35
C SER A 145 -31.17 16.21 0.60
N GLU A 146 -29.94 16.00 0.06
CA GLU A 146 -29.73 14.77 -0.74
C GLU A 146 -28.36 14.11 -0.74
N LYS A 147 -27.26 14.80 -0.47
CA LYS A 147 -25.94 14.17 -0.31
C LYS A 147 -25.17 14.84 0.81
N LYS A 148 -25.15 14.18 1.94
CA LYS A 148 -24.42 14.67 3.13
C LYS A 148 -22.90 14.66 2.96
N TYR A 149 -22.38 13.92 1.97
CA TYR A 149 -20.95 13.77 1.73
C TYR A 149 -20.59 13.92 0.26
N VAL A 150 -19.50 14.63 -0.03
CA VAL A 150 -18.96 14.80 -1.38
C VAL A 150 -17.82 13.82 -1.58
N MET A 151 -18.04 12.83 -2.44
CA MET A 151 -17.03 11.86 -2.83
C MET A 151 -15.96 12.50 -3.72
N PRO A 152 -14.66 12.24 -3.47
CA PRO A 152 -13.61 12.77 -4.32
C PRO A 152 -13.58 12.07 -5.69
N ASP A 153 -13.28 12.84 -6.73
CA ASP A 153 -13.15 12.33 -8.11
C ASP A 153 -11.96 11.40 -8.30
N THR A 154 -10.98 11.43 -7.42
CA THR A 154 -9.82 10.54 -7.44
C THR A 154 -10.19 9.07 -7.31
N GLY A 155 -11.34 8.76 -6.71
CA GLY A 155 -11.82 7.41 -6.48
C GLY A 155 -11.09 6.68 -5.34
N VAL A 156 -10.28 7.38 -4.55
CA VAL A 156 -9.53 6.79 -3.41
C VAL A 156 -10.50 6.33 -2.33
N LEU A 157 -11.43 7.17 -1.91
CA LEU A 157 -12.41 6.78 -0.89
C LEU A 157 -13.22 5.56 -1.30
N LYS A 158 -13.60 5.46 -2.59
CA LYS A 158 -14.29 4.29 -3.11
C LYS A 158 -13.43 3.03 -3.01
N LEU A 159 -12.13 3.13 -3.32
CA LEU A 159 -11.18 2.02 -3.16
C LEU A 159 -11.09 1.57 -1.70
N LEU A 160 -11.01 2.51 -0.75
CA LEU A 160 -10.94 2.20 0.68
C LEU A 160 -12.22 1.52 1.19
N ILE A 161 -13.39 2.02 0.80
CA ILE A 161 -14.68 1.41 1.14
C ILE A 161 -14.77 -0.01 0.58
N GLU A 162 -14.34 -0.24 -0.66
CA GLU A 162 -14.31 -1.60 -1.23
C GLU A 162 -13.34 -2.50 -0.46
N ALA A 163 -12.16 -2.00 -0.10
CA ALA A 163 -11.17 -2.76 0.66
C ALA A 163 -11.66 -3.15 2.05
N SER A 164 -12.46 -2.30 2.71
CA SER A 164 -12.98 -2.54 4.07
C SER A 164 -14.09 -3.59 4.15
N LYS A 165 -14.67 -4.01 3.02
CA LYS A 165 -15.74 -5.02 3.02
C LYS A 165 -15.21 -6.38 3.46
N LYS A 166 -15.97 -7.09 4.29
CA LYS A 166 -15.61 -8.43 4.80
C LYS A 166 -15.30 -9.44 3.69
N GLU A 167 -16.03 -9.38 2.58
CA GLU A 167 -15.82 -10.22 1.40
C GLU A 167 -14.49 -9.99 0.68
N ASN A 168 -13.87 -8.85 0.94
CA ASN A 168 -12.60 -8.44 0.36
C ASN A 168 -11.42 -8.55 1.34
N SER A 169 -11.64 -8.99 2.58
CA SER A 169 -10.61 -9.05 3.63
C SER A 169 -9.36 -9.87 3.25
N LYS A 170 -9.50 -10.80 2.32
CA LYS A 170 -8.41 -11.66 1.82
C LYS A 170 -7.86 -11.24 0.45
N LYS A 171 -8.25 -10.08 -0.06
CA LYS A 171 -7.81 -9.58 -1.35
C LYS A 171 -6.93 -8.36 -1.18
N PRO A 172 -5.77 -8.26 -1.85
CA PRO A 172 -4.95 -7.07 -1.80
C PRO A 172 -5.61 -5.92 -2.58
N PHE A 173 -5.52 -4.72 -2.02
CA PHE A 173 -5.90 -3.45 -2.64
C PHE A 173 -4.70 -2.51 -2.64
N PHE A 174 -4.54 -1.72 -3.69
CA PHE A 174 -3.39 -0.85 -3.86
C PHE A 174 -3.80 0.57 -4.23
N LEU A 175 -3.25 1.52 -3.49
CA LEU A 175 -3.26 2.93 -3.82
C LEU A 175 -1.84 3.36 -4.20
N ILE A 176 -1.67 3.84 -5.43
CA ILE A 176 -0.42 4.41 -5.91
C ILE A 176 -0.62 5.92 -5.98
N LEU A 177 0.14 6.66 -5.17
CA LEU A 177 0.21 8.12 -5.26
C LEU A 177 1.46 8.50 -6.04
N ASP A 178 1.26 9.09 -7.21
CA ASP A 178 2.35 9.56 -8.06
C ASP A 178 2.63 11.03 -7.81
N GLU A 179 3.90 11.43 -7.95
CA GLU A 179 4.36 12.81 -7.75
C GLU A 179 3.99 13.40 -6.37
N MET A 180 4.06 12.59 -5.31
CA MET A 180 3.69 12.99 -3.94
C MET A 180 4.36 14.28 -3.47
N ASN A 181 5.54 14.61 -4.00
CA ASN A 181 6.33 15.80 -3.67
C ASN A 181 5.79 17.10 -4.29
N LEU A 182 4.80 17.04 -5.17
CA LEU A 182 4.20 18.25 -5.77
C LEU A 182 3.42 19.08 -4.75
N SER A 183 2.98 18.48 -3.65
CA SER A 183 2.33 19.18 -2.55
C SER A 183 2.86 18.73 -1.19
N HIS A 184 2.43 19.38 -0.13
CA HIS A 184 2.83 19.08 1.24
C HIS A 184 2.18 17.78 1.72
N VAL A 185 2.94 16.68 1.68
CA VAL A 185 2.46 15.32 2.04
C VAL A 185 1.85 15.30 3.44
N GLU A 186 2.48 15.99 4.37
CA GLU A 186 2.04 16.09 5.77
C GLU A 186 0.67 16.77 5.94
N ARG A 187 0.14 17.43 4.91
CA ARG A 187 -1.20 18.05 4.93
C ARG A 187 -2.26 17.17 4.33
N TYR A 188 -2.05 16.71 3.09
CA TYR A 188 -3.08 15.94 2.39
C TYR A 188 -3.09 14.46 2.76
N PHE A 189 -2.01 13.95 3.32
CA PHE A 189 -1.84 12.53 3.66
C PHE A 189 -1.75 12.28 5.18
N ALA A 190 -1.96 13.31 6.02
CA ALA A 190 -1.85 13.24 7.48
C ALA A 190 -2.73 12.14 8.09
N ASP A 191 -4.00 12.06 7.66
CA ASP A 191 -4.95 11.08 8.18
C ASP A 191 -4.49 9.64 7.93
N PHE A 192 -3.89 9.39 6.77
CA PHE A 192 -3.32 8.09 6.42
C PHE A 192 -2.08 7.77 7.26
N LEU A 193 -1.17 8.74 7.43
CA LEU A 193 0.03 8.55 8.24
C LEU A 193 -0.34 8.22 9.68
N SER A 194 -1.25 8.98 10.27
CA SER A 194 -1.75 8.75 11.62
C SER A 194 -2.41 7.37 11.76
N THR A 195 -3.23 6.98 10.78
CA THR A 195 -3.92 5.69 10.78
C THR A 195 -2.95 4.51 10.66
N MET A 196 -1.91 4.65 9.83
CA MET A 196 -0.87 3.60 9.69
C MET A 196 0.00 3.43 10.95
N GLU A 197 0.04 4.43 11.82
CA GLU A 197 0.75 4.37 13.11
C GLU A 197 -0.15 3.91 14.26
N SER A 198 -1.46 4.03 14.10
CA SER A 198 -2.43 3.66 15.13
C SER A 198 -2.69 2.15 15.18
N VAL A 199 -3.05 1.66 16.36
CA VAL A 199 -3.39 0.25 16.57
C VAL A 199 -4.73 -0.11 15.92
N ASP A 200 -5.67 0.83 15.92
CA ASP A 200 -7.05 0.60 15.47
C ASP A 200 -7.20 0.76 13.96
N GLY A 201 -6.27 1.47 13.31
CA GLY A 201 -6.20 1.58 11.85
C GLY A 201 -7.43 2.18 11.16
N GLU A 202 -8.20 3.02 11.86
CA GLU A 202 -9.44 3.60 11.37
C GLU A 202 -9.25 5.05 10.89
N ILE A 203 -9.84 5.37 9.74
CA ILE A 203 -9.94 6.75 9.23
C ILE A 203 -11.34 7.27 9.55
N HIS A 204 -11.41 8.26 10.43
CA HIS A 204 -12.66 8.93 10.72
C HIS A 204 -12.97 9.96 9.64
N LEU A 205 -14.05 9.74 8.89
CA LEU A 205 -14.46 10.63 7.80
C LEU A 205 -15.31 11.78 8.29
N TYR A 206 -16.12 11.55 9.35
CA TYR A 206 -17.09 12.51 9.82
C TYR A 206 -17.65 12.13 11.21
N ASP A 207 -17.74 13.12 12.13
CA ASP A 207 -18.36 12.97 13.45
C ASP A 207 -19.87 13.28 13.36
N GLY A 208 -20.61 12.47 12.69
CA GLY A 208 -22.04 12.67 12.57
C GLY A 208 -22.75 11.40 12.14
N ALA A 209 -23.81 11.09 12.87
CA ALA A 209 -24.65 9.96 12.58
C ALA A 209 -25.17 10.00 11.14
N ASP A 210 -25.22 8.80 10.54
CA ASP A 210 -25.95 8.47 9.30
C ASP A 210 -25.32 8.97 7.99
N ILE A 211 -24.31 8.20 7.54
CA ILE A 211 -24.02 8.06 6.11
C ILE A 211 -24.83 6.84 5.65
N ASP A 212 -26.08 7.06 5.28
CA ASP A 212 -26.88 6.12 4.51
C ASP A 212 -26.56 6.24 3.00
#